data_f129d0c36027c40446766a61da935925
#
_entry.id   f129d0c36027c40446766a61da935925
#
_cell.length_a   1.000
_cell.length_b   1.000
_cell.length_c   1.000
_cell.angle_alpha   90.00
_cell.angle_beta   90.00
_cell.angle_gamma   90.00
#
_symmetry.space_group_name_H-M   'P 1'
#
loop_
_entity.id
_entity.type
_entity.pdbx_description
1 polymer ?
#
loop_
_entity_poly.entity_id
_entity_poly.type
_entity_poly.pdbx_seq_one_letter_code
_entity_poly.pdbx_strand_id
1 'polypeptide(L)'
;MLEHGGRLRAAARQYGIPLTEWIDLSTGINPETYPIPPLDPQCWNRLPEDDDGLDEAAAAYYGNDRLLALPGSQAGIQGLPTTFSPQAVACVSPVYEEHPHAWIRAGHKL
;
A
#
# COMPACT_ATOMS: atom_id res chain seq x y z
N MET A 1 2.66 -1.12 -18.32
CA MET A 1 2.89 -1.69 -16.97
C MET A 1 3.68 -0.65 -16.20
N LEU A 2 3.23 -0.23 -15.03
CA LEU A 2 3.97 0.72 -14.21
C LEU A 2 5.28 0.09 -13.72
N GLU A 3 6.36 0.86 -13.76
CA GLU A 3 7.65 0.42 -13.22
C GLU A 3 7.74 0.86 -11.75
N HIS A 4 7.98 -0.11 -10.88
CA HIS A 4 8.14 0.12 -9.45
C HIS A 4 9.59 -0.15 -9.04
N GLY A 5 10.03 0.55 -7.97
CA GLY A 5 11.30 0.27 -7.31
C GLY A 5 11.34 -1.12 -6.63
N GLY A 6 12.41 -1.40 -5.88
CA GLY A 6 12.56 -2.66 -5.14
C GLY A 6 13.05 -3.83 -6.00
N ARG A 7 13.55 -3.60 -7.21
CA ARG A 7 14.08 -4.66 -8.09
C ARG A 7 15.58 -4.90 -7.91
N LEU A 8 16.05 -4.90 -6.68
CA LEU A 8 17.46 -4.98 -6.33
C LEU A 8 18.18 -6.18 -6.96
N ARG A 9 17.53 -7.36 -6.98
CA ARG A 9 18.09 -8.57 -7.61
C ARG A 9 18.27 -8.42 -9.12
N ALA A 10 17.40 -7.69 -9.78
CA ALA A 10 17.52 -7.41 -11.21
C ALA A 10 18.69 -6.47 -11.48
N ALA A 11 18.81 -5.40 -10.69
CA ALA A 11 19.93 -4.46 -10.75
C ALA A 11 21.27 -5.17 -10.47
N ALA A 12 21.34 -5.98 -9.43
CA ALA A 12 22.56 -6.74 -9.10
C ALA A 12 23.02 -7.62 -10.27
N ARG A 13 22.09 -8.30 -10.94
CA ARG A 13 22.43 -9.10 -12.15
C ARG A 13 22.86 -8.23 -13.32
N GLN A 14 22.18 -7.13 -13.55
CA GLN A 14 22.45 -6.22 -14.68
C GLN A 14 23.83 -5.58 -14.59
N TYR A 15 24.23 -5.16 -13.39
CA TYR A 15 25.48 -4.43 -13.15
C TYR A 15 26.62 -5.32 -12.63
N GLY A 16 26.36 -6.58 -12.32
CA GLY A 16 27.36 -7.51 -11.79
C GLY A 16 27.85 -7.17 -10.38
N ILE A 17 27.06 -6.45 -9.60
CA ILE A 17 27.40 -6.01 -8.24
C ILE A 17 26.69 -6.92 -7.23
N PRO A 18 27.41 -7.49 -6.23
CA PRO A 18 26.80 -8.31 -5.20
C PRO A 18 25.69 -7.59 -4.44
N LEU A 19 24.62 -8.29 -4.04
CA LEU A 19 23.48 -7.71 -3.34
C LEU A 19 23.88 -6.98 -2.05
N THR A 20 24.91 -7.45 -1.37
CA THR A 20 25.41 -6.88 -0.10
C THR A 20 26.08 -5.51 -0.25
N GLU A 21 26.43 -5.14 -1.48
CA GLU A 21 27.10 -3.86 -1.78
C GLU A 21 26.11 -2.76 -2.23
N TRP A 22 24.79 -3.08 -2.28
CA TRP A 22 23.78 -2.14 -2.69
C TRP A 22 23.15 -1.41 -1.52
N ILE A 23 22.88 -0.12 -1.73
CA ILE A 23 21.95 0.67 -0.92
C ILE A 23 20.71 0.94 -1.78
N ASP A 24 19.58 0.33 -1.44
CA ASP A 24 18.33 0.49 -2.19
C ASP A 24 17.55 1.71 -1.71
N LEU A 25 17.55 2.77 -2.50
CA LEU A 25 16.76 3.98 -2.27
C LEU A 25 15.60 4.11 -3.26
N SER A 26 15.26 3.04 -3.99
CA SER A 26 14.22 3.06 -5.03
C SER A 26 12.80 2.94 -4.49
N THR A 27 12.65 2.70 -3.18
CA THR A 27 11.35 2.64 -2.49
C THR A 27 11.39 3.45 -1.19
N GLY A 28 10.23 3.93 -0.74
CA GLY A 28 10.08 4.61 0.54
C GLY A 28 9.86 3.68 1.74
N ILE A 29 10.32 2.41 1.66
CA ILE A 29 10.15 1.44 2.75
C ILE A 29 11.06 1.81 3.92
N ASN A 30 10.49 1.84 5.13
CA ASN A 30 11.25 2.05 6.36
C ASN A 30 12.26 0.90 6.53
N PRO A 31 13.58 1.18 6.64
CA PRO A 31 14.58 0.14 6.87
C PRO A 31 14.49 -0.49 8.26
N GLU A 32 13.85 0.18 9.23
CA GLU A 32 13.61 -0.36 10.55
C GLU A 32 12.34 -1.19 10.55
N THR A 33 12.49 -2.51 10.66
CA THR A 33 11.35 -3.43 10.69
C THR A 33 10.56 -3.28 11.99
N TYR A 34 9.23 -3.15 11.89
CA TYR A 34 8.37 -3.20 13.06
C TYR A 34 8.51 -4.56 13.78
N PRO A 35 8.74 -4.56 15.11
CA PRO A 35 8.89 -5.80 15.87
C PRO A 35 7.54 -6.51 16.00
N ILE A 36 7.25 -7.43 15.09
CA ILE A 36 6.01 -8.20 15.09
C ILE A 36 6.03 -9.19 16.24
N PRO A 37 5.09 -9.15 17.19
CA PRO A 37 4.99 -10.15 18.26
C PRO A 37 4.64 -11.52 17.66
N PRO A 38 4.93 -12.62 18.40
CA PRO A 38 4.46 -13.93 17.98
C PRO A 38 2.93 -13.93 17.83
N LEU A 39 2.45 -14.38 16.69
CA LEU A 39 1.02 -14.53 16.41
C LEU A 39 0.60 -15.97 16.72
N ASP A 40 -0.60 -16.13 17.28
CA ASP A 40 -1.19 -17.47 17.48
C ASP A 40 -1.41 -18.09 16.08
N PRO A 41 -0.89 -19.32 15.83
CA PRO A 41 -1.11 -20.01 14.56
C PRO A 41 -2.60 -20.18 14.20
N GLN A 42 -3.50 -20.17 15.17
CA GLN A 42 -4.94 -20.28 14.93
C GLN A 42 -5.52 -19.07 14.16
N CYS A 43 -4.89 -17.90 14.24
CA CYS A 43 -5.34 -16.73 13.49
C CYS A 43 -5.28 -16.92 11.95
N TRP A 44 -4.54 -17.94 11.48
CA TRP A 44 -4.43 -18.27 10.04
C TRP A 44 -5.46 -19.30 9.57
N ASN A 45 -6.25 -19.89 10.48
CA ASN A 45 -7.15 -21.00 10.17
C ASN A 45 -8.56 -20.57 9.78
N ARG A 46 -8.97 -19.36 10.15
CA ARG A 46 -10.34 -18.88 9.97
C ARG A 46 -10.37 -17.62 9.12
N LEU A 47 -11.48 -17.41 8.43
CA LEU A 47 -11.76 -16.11 7.82
C LEU A 47 -12.02 -15.10 8.94
N PRO A 48 -11.62 -13.83 8.76
CA PRO A 48 -11.96 -12.76 9.70
C PRO A 48 -13.49 -12.61 9.78
N GLU A 49 -13.96 -12.26 10.96
CA GLU A 49 -15.37 -11.95 11.22
C GLU A 49 -15.51 -10.41 11.32
N ASP A 50 -16.64 -9.84 10.88
CA ASP A 50 -16.82 -8.39 10.84
C ASP A 50 -16.93 -7.74 12.23
N ASP A 51 -17.14 -8.56 13.28
CA ASP A 51 -17.27 -8.15 14.67
C ASP A 51 -16.09 -8.66 15.56
N ASP A 52 -14.92 -8.77 14.99
CA ASP A 52 -13.71 -9.26 15.66
C ASP A 52 -13.02 -8.23 16.58
N GLY A 53 -13.59 -7.02 16.72
CA GLY A 53 -13.07 -5.94 17.56
C GLY A 53 -12.02 -5.06 16.86
N LEU A 54 -11.75 -5.26 15.57
CA LEU A 54 -10.79 -4.46 14.82
C LEU A 54 -11.23 -2.99 14.70
N ASP A 55 -12.50 -2.76 14.39
CA ASP A 55 -13.02 -1.42 14.17
C ASP A 55 -13.01 -0.60 15.48
N GLU A 56 -13.36 -1.19 16.62
CA GLU A 56 -13.30 -0.54 17.92
C GLU A 56 -11.85 -0.23 18.32
N ALA A 57 -10.93 -1.16 18.11
CA ALA A 57 -9.52 -0.95 18.40
C ALA A 57 -8.92 0.14 17.52
N ALA A 58 -9.27 0.16 16.23
CA ALA A 58 -8.84 1.18 15.29
C ALA A 58 -9.44 2.54 15.64
N ALA A 59 -10.72 2.61 15.97
CA ALA A 59 -11.39 3.85 16.37
C ALA A 59 -10.74 4.45 17.63
N ALA A 60 -10.41 3.62 18.60
CA ALA A 60 -9.71 4.05 19.81
C ALA A 60 -8.29 4.56 19.51
N TYR A 61 -7.57 3.87 18.63
CA TYR A 61 -6.19 4.24 18.27
C TYR A 61 -6.12 5.54 17.46
N TYR A 62 -7.01 5.70 16.46
CA TYR A 62 -7.02 6.88 15.58
C TYR A 62 -7.88 8.04 16.11
N GLY A 63 -8.67 7.84 17.17
CA GLY A 63 -9.57 8.85 17.71
C GLY A 63 -10.72 9.21 16.77
N ASN A 64 -11.14 8.29 15.92
CA ASN A 64 -12.20 8.48 14.93
C ASN A 64 -12.91 7.15 14.66
N ASP A 65 -14.25 7.17 14.66
CA ASP A 65 -15.10 6.00 14.38
C ASP A 65 -15.48 5.84 12.89
N ARG A 66 -15.11 6.82 12.05
CA ARG A 66 -15.35 6.77 10.60
C ARG A 66 -14.17 6.13 9.89
N LEU A 67 -14.03 4.84 10.08
CA LEU A 67 -12.93 4.04 9.54
C LEU A 67 -13.47 2.93 8.64
N LEU A 68 -12.66 2.51 7.69
CA LEU A 68 -12.90 1.34 6.87
C LEU A 68 -11.60 0.54 6.78
N ALA A 69 -11.62 -0.67 7.31
CA ALA A 69 -10.50 -1.59 7.18
C ALA A 69 -10.37 -2.07 5.73
N LEU A 70 -9.16 -2.03 5.19
CA LEU A 70 -8.86 -2.43 3.82
C LEU A 70 -7.66 -3.37 3.78
N PRO A 71 -7.58 -4.29 2.82
CA PRO A 71 -6.43 -5.17 2.64
C PRO A 71 -5.24 -4.40 2.05
N GLY A 72 -4.70 -3.46 2.83
CA GLY A 72 -3.58 -2.60 2.47
C GLY A 72 -3.99 -1.35 1.68
N SER A 73 -3.06 -0.38 1.62
CA SER A 73 -3.26 0.92 0.97
C SER A 73 -3.60 0.81 -0.53
N GLN A 74 -3.11 -0.23 -1.21
CA GLN A 74 -3.37 -0.43 -2.63
C GLN A 74 -4.88 -0.63 -2.91
N ALA A 75 -5.60 -1.30 -2.01
CA ALA A 75 -7.05 -1.45 -2.12
C ALA A 75 -7.76 -0.08 -2.06
N GLY A 76 -7.30 0.81 -1.16
CA GLY A 76 -7.80 2.19 -1.09
C GLY A 76 -7.47 3.01 -2.32
N ILE A 77 -6.21 2.95 -2.80
CA ILE A 77 -5.76 3.68 -3.99
C ILE A 77 -6.59 3.29 -5.22
N GLN A 78 -6.86 2.00 -5.40
CA GLN A 78 -7.62 1.50 -6.56
C GLN A 78 -9.14 1.69 -6.39
N GLY A 79 -9.66 1.56 -5.17
CA GLY A 79 -11.10 1.63 -4.89
C GLY A 79 -11.63 3.05 -4.82
N LEU A 80 -10.91 3.97 -4.16
CA LEU A 80 -11.37 5.34 -3.92
C LEU A 80 -11.84 6.07 -5.20
N PRO A 81 -11.11 6.05 -6.32
CA PRO A 81 -11.53 6.73 -7.54
C PRO A 81 -12.88 6.23 -8.08
N THR A 82 -13.23 4.98 -7.85
CA THR A 82 -14.48 4.39 -8.36
C THR A 82 -15.71 4.85 -7.59
N THR A 83 -15.53 5.47 -6.43
CA THR A 83 -16.63 6.00 -5.62
C THR A 83 -17.12 7.39 -6.10
N PHE A 84 -16.42 8.00 -7.04
CA PHE A 84 -16.78 9.29 -7.62
C PHE A 84 -17.21 9.16 -9.08
N SER A 85 -18.16 9.97 -9.50
CA SER A 85 -18.45 10.13 -10.92
C SER A 85 -17.24 10.74 -11.65
N PRO A 86 -17.03 10.43 -12.95
CA PRO A 86 -15.93 11.00 -13.72
C PRO A 86 -15.86 12.52 -13.66
N GLN A 87 -14.71 13.05 -13.29
CA GLN A 87 -14.47 14.49 -13.10
C GLN A 87 -13.00 14.84 -13.34
N ALA A 88 -12.66 16.11 -13.33
CA ALA A 88 -11.29 16.56 -13.33
C ALA A 88 -10.65 16.34 -11.95
N VAL A 89 -9.44 15.81 -11.95
CA VAL A 89 -8.66 15.49 -10.75
C VAL A 89 -7.26 16.06 -10.88
N ALA A 90 -6.74 16.69 -9.84
CA ALA A 90 -5.36 17.13 -9.78
C ALA A 90 -4.54 16.20 -8.87
N CYS A 91 -3.42 15.71 -9.37
CA CYS A 91 -2.42 14.99 -8.60
C CYS A 91 -1.16 15.85 -8.44
N VAL A 92 -0.68 15.97 -7.20
CA VAL A 92 0.61 16.63 -6.95
C VAL A 92 1.73 15.73 -7.47
N SER A 93 2.64 16.29 -8.27
CA SER A 93 3.75 15.54 -8.85
C SER A 93 5.09 16.06 -8.29
N PRO A 94 6.10 15.19 -8.08
CA PRO A 94 6.06 13.73 -8.26
C PRO A 94 5.26 13.01 -7.17
N VAL A 95 4.58 11.93 -7.54
CA VAL A 95 3.77 11.10 -6.63
C VAL A 95 3.93 9.62 -7.01
N TYR A 96 3.53 8.73 -6.11
CA TYR A 96 3.43 7.31 -6.41
C TYR A 96 2.45 7.07 -7.57
N GLU A 97 2.96 6.55 -8.66
CA GLU A 97 2.27 6.47 -9.98
C GLU A 97 0.95 5.68 -9.94
N GLU A 98 0.74 4.84 -8.93
CA GLU A 98 -0.54 4.13 -8.78
C GLU A 98 -1.71 5.09 -8.54
N HIS A 99 -1.48 6.27 -7.91
CA HIS A 99 -2.56 7.24 -7.69
C HIS A 99 -3.10 7.80 -9.01
N PRO A 100 -2.32 8.51 -9.84
CA PRO A 100 -2.83 9.04 -11.10
C PRO A 100 -3.37 7.94 -12.01
N HIS A 101 -2.70 6.79 -12.04
CA HIS A 101 -3.14 5.65 -12.85
C HIS A 101 -4.51 5.11 -12.42
N ALA A 102 -4.79 5.01 -11.12
CA ALA A 102 -6.09 4.57 -10.61
C ALA A 102 -7.21 5.53 -11.00
N TRP A 103 -6.98 6.84 -10.90
CA TRP A 103 -7.95 7.86 -11.30
C TRP A 103 -8.24 7.81 -12.80
N ILE A 104 -7.22 7.68 -13.66
CA ILE A 104 -7.40 7.52 -15.10
C ILE A 104 -8.20 6.26 -15.42
N ARG A 105 -7.87 5.14 -14.79
CA ARG A 105 -8.60 3.86 -14.98
C ARG A 105 -10.06 3.95 -14.59
N ALA A 106 -10.38 4.73 -13.57
CA ALA A 106 -11.76 4.98 -13.14
C ALA A 106 -12.51 5.98 -14.04
N GLY A 107 -11.88 6.47 -15.12
CA GLY A 107 -12.51 7.35 -16.10
C GLY A 107 -12.41 8.85 -15.77
N HIS A 108 -11.58 9.22 -14.79
CA HIS A 108 -11.34 10.64 -14.47
C HIS A 108 -10.32 11.25 -15.41
N LYS A 109 -10.35 12.58 -15.53
CA LYS A 109 -9.40 13.37 -16.31
C LYS A 109 -8.39 14.03 -15.37
N LEU A 110 -7.10 13.74 -15.56
CA LEU A 110 -6.01 14.41 -14.85
C LEU A 110 -5.64 15.73 -15.55
#